data_0508a2621625549cef073a26872adc05
#
_entry.id   0508a2621625549cef073a26872adc05
#
_cell.length_a   1.000
_cell.length_b   1.000
_cell.length_c   1.000
_cell.angle_alpha   90.00
_cell.angle_beta   90.00
_cell.angle_gamma   90.00
#
_symmetry.space_group_name_H-M   'P 1'
#
loop_
_entity.id
_entity.type
_entity.pdbx_description
1 polymer ?
#
loop_
_entity_poly.entity_id
_entity_poly.type
_entity_poly.pdbx_seq_one_letter_code
_entity_poly.pdbx_strand_id
1 'polypeptide(L)'
;MGKNKNNYAVWSTRIKKQTSNNFKKVGSSINIDKRLYKEDIRGSMVHTDMLYKQKIISLKVKEKILWGLNRIKNEIDKKKFKFDISKEDIHMNIESRLFELIGNDAGFLHTARSRNDQVLTDLKIWMKSSVSEIDKLLTKVIKSLLNNADKNLKTVLPGFTHLKNAQPISLAHYFMSCVEMFNRDKKRFKNSLESLNENPLGVCAISGTSFKIDRWYTTKRLKFSKPTNNSIDTVSDRDFVLDFLYNVSICSMHISRISEELIIWNSDQFNFIKLKDNLVTGSSIMLSLIHISEPTRLSV
;
A
#
# COMPACT_ATOMS: atom_id res chain seq x y z
N MET A 1 -13.92 37.77 27.64
CA MET A 1 -13.62 36.40 28.09
C MET A 1 -13.39 35.55 26.85
N GLY A 2 -12.12 35.30 26.51
CA GLY A 2 -11.69 34.58 25.32
C GLY A 2 -12.04 33.09 25.44
N LYS A 3 -12.81 32.55 24.51
CA LYS A 3 -13.01 31.10 24.36
C LYS A 3 -11.70 30.50 23.86
N ASN A 4 -10.92 29.90 24.75
CA ASN A 4 -9.84 29.00 24.39
C ASN A 4 -10.42 27.89 23.47
N LYS A 5 -10.07 27.92 22.19
CA LYS A 5 -10.28 26.79 21.28
C LYS A 5 -9.33 25.68 21.68
N ASN A 6 -9.74 24.87 22.64
CA ASN A 6 -9.00 23.69 23.05
C ASN A 6 -9.01 22.67 21.91
N ASN A 7 -7.85 22.44 21.32
CA ASN A 7 -7.59 21.32 20.39
C ASN A 7 -7.62 19.99 21.17
N TYR A 8 -8.80 19.55 21.60
CA TYR A 8 -8.97 18.23 22.17
C TYR A 8 -9.26 17.22 21.04
N ALA A 9 -8.56 16.10 21.06
CA ALA A 9 -8.99 14.93 20.32
C ALA A 9 -10.44 14.60 20.73
N VAL A 10 -11.27 14.18 19.78
CA VAL A 10 -12.71 13.94 19.98
C VAL A 10 -13.01 12.99 21.15
N TRP A 11 -12.02 12.14 21.52
CA TRP A 11 -12.09 11.16 22.63
C TRP A 11 -11.48 11.63 23.96
N SER A 12 -11.00 12.88 24.08
CA SER A 12 -10.20 13.31 25.24
C SER A 12 -10.99 13.90 26.40
N THR A 13 -12.30 13.71 26.48
CA THR A 13 -13.14 14.27 27.55
C THR A 13 -12.74 13.82 28.96
N ARG A 14 -12.02 12.70 29.12
CA ARG A 14 -11.52 12.18 30.40
C ARG A 14 -10.07 12.60 30.72
N ILE A 15 -9.33 13.13 29.73
CA ILE A 15 -7.93 13.48 29.89
C ILE A 15 -7.82 14.97 30.24
N LYS A 16 -7.46 15.30 31.48
CA LYS A 16 -7.39 16.67 31.98
C LYS A 16 -6.10 17.42 31.60
N LYS A 17 -5.05 16.73 31.18
CA LYS A 17 -3.76 17.33 30.81
C LYS A 17 -3.49 17.13 29.32
N GLN A 18 -2.89 18.15 28.70
CA GLN A 18 -2.43 18.00 27.30
C GLN A 18 -1.32 16.95 27.21
N THR A 19 -1.40 16.13 26.18
CA THR A 19 -0.38 15.15 25.84
C THR A 19 0.95 15.85 25.55
N SER A 20 2.07 15.32 26.05
CA SER A 20 3.39 15.92 25.82
C SER A 20 3.74 15.92 24.32
N ASN A 21 4.56 16.89 23.89
CA ASN A 21 5.00 16.98 22.50
C ASN A 21 5.79 15.74 22.03
N ASN A 22 6.56 15.13 22.94
CA ASN A 22 7.30 13.90 22.62
C ASN A 22 6.35 12.73 22.39
N PHE A 23 5.32 12.58 23.21
CA PHE A 23 4.30 11.55 23.01
C PHE A 23 3.55 11.73 21.68
N LYS A 24 3.18 12.97 21.34
CA LYS A 24 2.55 13.27 20.05
C LYS A 24 3.44 12.92 18.86
N LYS A 25 4.76 13.18 18.95
CA LYS A 25 5.72 12.83 17.89
C LYS A 25 5.87 11.30 17.73
N VAL A 26 5.92 10.55 18.83
CA VAL A 26 6.07 9.09 18.81
C VAL A 26 4.78 8.42 18.38
N GLY A 27 3.62 8.93 18.81
CA GLY A 27 2.31 8.36 18.46
C GLY A 27 1.77 8.75 17.09
N SER A 28 2.37 9.76 16.43
CA SER A 28 1.87 10.24 15.14
C SER A 28 2.31 9.35 13.98
N SER A 29 1.34 8.85 13.20
CA SER A 29 1.55 8.06 11.99
C SER A 29 1.35 8.85 10.69
N ILE A 30 0.91 10.11 10.76
CA ILE A 30 0.51 10.93 9.60
C ILE A 30 1.57 11.02 8.49
N ASN A 31 2.85 11.01 8.85
CA ASN A 31 3.93 11.05 7.86
C ASN A 31 3.95 9.83 6.94
N ILE A 32 3.43 8.70 7.41
CA ILE A 32 3.36 7.43 6.69
C ILE A 32 1.95 7.22 6.13
N ASP A 33 0.92 7.30 6.98
CA ASP A 33 -0.44 6.90 6.65
C ASP A 33 -1.22 7.90 5.79
N LYS A 34 -0.72 9.13 5.63
CA LYS A 34 -1.28 10.09 4.64
C LYS A 34 -1.41 9.50 3.24
N ARG A 35 -0.68 8.43 2.92
CA ARG A 35 -0.79 7.70 1.65
C ARG A 35 -2.12 6.97 1.50
N LEU A 36 -2.79 6.64 2.60
CA LEU A 36 -4.05 5.90 2.64
C LEU A 36 -5.30 6.78 2.47
N TYR A 37 -5.14 8.09 2.21
CA TYR A 37 -6.29 9.00 2.13
C TYR A 37 -7.36 8.59 1.12
N LYS A 38 -6.97 7.93 0.02
CA LYS A 38 -7.93 7.46 -1.00
C LYS A 38 -8.77 6.31 -0.48
N GLU A 39 -8.13 5.41 0.24
CA GLU A 39 -8.74 4.23 0.82
C GLU A 39 -9.68 4.64 1.96
N ASP A 40 -9.22 5.52 2.86
CA ASP A 40 -10.02 6.06 3.96
C ASP A 40 -11.26 6.80 3.44
N ILE A 41 -11.11 7.70 2.49
CA ILE A 41 -12.24 8.41 1.90
C ILE A 41 -13.20 7.43 1.22
N ARG A 42 -12.71 6.44 0.49
CA ARG A 42 -13.54 5.42 -0.15
C ARG A 42 -14.28 4.57 0.88
N GLY A 43 -13.61 4.10 1.92
CA GLY A 43 -14.19 3.37 3.04
C GLY A 43 -15.28 4.19 3.73
N SER A 44 -14.99 5.44 4.03
CA SER A 44 -15.88 6.42 4.66
C SER A 44 -17.14 6.72 3.82
N MET A 45 -16.98 6.87 2.50
CA MET A 45 -18.13 7.09 1.59
C MET A 45 -19.05 5.87 1.56
N VAL A 46 -18.50 4.67 1.47
CA VAL A 46 -19.28 3.42 1.48
C VAL A 46 -19.96 3.21 2.83
N HIS A 47 -19.29 3.52 3.92
CA HIS A 47 -19.88 3.48 5.27
C HIS A 47 -21.05 4.46 5.40
N THR A 48 -20.91 5.69 4.92
CA THR A 48 -21.96 6.70 4.90
C THR A 48 -23.18 6.25 4.09
N ASP A 49 -22.95 5.66 2.92
CA ASP A 49 -24.02 5.08 2.10
C ASP A 49 -24.77 3.96 2.83
N MET A 50 -24.05 3.10 3.55
CA MET A 50 -24.63 2.03 4.35
C MET A 50 -25.46 2.60 5.51
N LEU A 51 -24.96 3.60 6.26
CA LEU A 51 -25.69 4.23 7.35
C LEU A 51 -27.02 4.82 6.88
N TYR A 52 -27.03 5.48 5.72
CA TYR A 52 -28.24 6.00 5.11
C TYR A 52 -29.21 4.88 4.72
N LYS A 53 -28.72 3.83 4.04
CA LYS A 53 -29.54 2.69 3.62
C LYS A 53 -30.22 1.99 4.80
N GLN A 54 -29.51 1.93 5.94
CA GLN A 54 -30.01 1.38 7.19
C GLN A 54 -30.86 2.37 7.99
N LYS A 55 -31.18 3.56 7.43
CA LYS A 55 -31.96 4.62 8.06
C LYS A 55 -31.37 5.14 9.39
N ILE A 56 -30.07 5.01 9.57
CA ILE A 56 -29.36 5.52 10.76
C ILE A 56 -29.11 7.02 10.61
N ILE A 57 -28.87 7.50 9.39
CA ILE A 57 -28.71 8.92 9.07
C ILE A 57 -29.71 9.37 8.00
N SER A 58 -30.02 10.65 7.95
CA SER A 58 -30.89 11.23 6.92
C SER A 58 -30.17 11.41 5.58
N LEU A 59 -30.93 11.55 4.49
CA LEU A 59 -30.39 11.85 3.17
C LEU A 59 -29.54 13.14 3.18
N LYS A 60 -30.04 14.18 3.84
CA LYS A 60 -29.34 15.48 3.96
C LYS A 60 -27.95 15.34 4.61
N VAL A 61 -27.84 14.54 5.67
CA VAL A 61 -26.56 14.26 6.35
C VAL A 61 -25.65 13.47 5.43
N LYS A 62 -26.14 12.41 4.77
CA LYS A 62 -25.38 11.64 3.80
C LYS A 62 -24.79 12.53 2.71
N GLU A 63 -25.61 13.36 2.06
CA GLU A 63 -25.15 14.23 0.96
C GLU A 63 -24.07 15.20 1.40
N LYS A 64 -24.22 15.81 2.58
CA LYS A 64 -23.19 16.70 3.15
C LYS A 64 -21.87 15.96 3.39
N ILE A 65 -21.92 14.77 3.99
CA ILE A 65 -20.70 13.98 4.25
C ILE A 65 -20.02 13.61 2.94
N LEU A 66 -20.77 13.09 1.96
CA LEU A 66 -20.22 12.72 0.65
C LEU A 66 -19.62 13.92 -0.09
N TRP A 67 -20.28 15.08 -0.04
CA TRP A 67 -19.74 16.33 -0.60
C TRP A 67 -18.44 16.73 0.10
N GLY A 68 -18.42 16.72 1.43
CA GLY A 68 -17.24 17.08 2.21
C GLY A 68 -16.05 16.15 1.94
N LEU A 69 -16.25 14.84 1.91
CA LEU A 69 -15.23 13.85 1.60
C LEU A 69 -14.66 14.02 0.18
N ASN A 70 -15.53 14.27 -0.82
CA ASN A 70 -15.07 14.58 -2.19
C ASN A 70 -14.27 15.88 -2.25
N ARG A 71 -14.67 16.90 -1.49
CA ARG A 71 -13.93 18.16 -1.40
C ARG A 71 -12.54 17.94 -0.82
N ILE A 72 -12.44 17.20 0.28
CA ILE A 72 -11.17 16.86 0.92
C ILE A 72 -10.26 16.08 -0.04
N LYS A 73 -10.81 15.06 -0.70
CA LYS A 73 -10.08 14.30 -1.72
C LYS A 73 -9.46 15.22 -2.78
N ASN A 74 -10.26 16.14 -3.31
CA ASN A 74 -9.79 17.10 -4.30
C ASN A 74 -8.72 18.07 -3.77
N GLU A 75 -8.81 18.46 -2.49
CA GLU A 75 -7.79 19.29 -1.84
C GLU A 75 -6.46 18.55 -1.70
N ILE A 76 -6.49 17.24 -1.35
CA ILE A 76 -5.29 16.40 -1.27
C ILE A 76 -4.71 16.14 -2.65
N ASP A 77 -5.52 15.73 -3.63
CA ASP A 77 -5.10 15.46 -5.01
C ASP A 77 -4.41 16.69 -5.64
N LYS A 78 -4.90 17.90 -5.34
CA LYS A 78 -4.33 19.18 -5.81
C LYS A 78 -3.20 19.71 -4.92
N LYS A 79 -2.74 18.95 -3.91
CA LYS A 79 -1.68 19.35 -2.96
C LYS A 79 -2.01 20.66 -2.20
N LYS A 80 -3.30 20.95 -2.00
CA LYS A 80 -3.79 22.13 -1.24
C LYS A 80 -4.15 21.80 0.20
N PHE A 81 -4.25 20.53 0.56
CA PHE A 81 -4.53 20.06 1.90
C PHE A 81 -3.29 20.17 2.78
N LYS A 82 -3.44 20.76 3.97
CA LYS A 82 -2.37 20.86 4.96
C LYS A 82 -2.56 19.76 6.00
N PHE A 83 -1.65 18.80 6.00
CA PHE A 83 -1.60 17.77 7.03
C PHE A 83 -1.06 18.35 8.33
N ASP A 84 -1.76 18.10 9.42
CA ASP A 84 -1.41 18.56 10.76
C ASP A 84 -0.90 17.38 11.60
N ILE A 85 0.39 17.41 11.96
CA ILE A 85 1.06 16.37 12.76
C ILE A 85 0.43 16.25 14.15
N SER A 86 -0.16 17.32 14.67
CA SER A 86 -0.83 17.28 15.97
C SER A 86 -2.11 16.44 15.99
N LYS A 87 -2.59 16.06 14.82
CA LYS A 87 -3.80 15.24 14.60
C LYS A 87 -3.50 13.75 14.40
N GLU A 88 -2.36 13.29 14.88
CA GLU A 88 -1.98 11.89 15.01
C GLU A 88 -1.94 11.12 13.66
N ASP A 89 -3.07 10.94 12.97
CA ASP A 89 -3.25 10.09 11.78
C ASP A 89 -4.01 10.79 10.64
N ILE A 90 -4.07 10.12 9.48
CA ILE A 90 -4.80 10.60 8.30
C ILE A 90 -6.30 10.71 8.57
N HIS A 91 -6.85 9.79 9.34
CA HIS A 91 -8.29 9.73 9.64
C HIS A 91 -8.72 10.96 10.44
N MET A 92 -7.96 11.32 11.47
CA MET A 92 -8.24 12.51 12.28
C MET A 92 -8.05 13.81 11.48
N ASN A 93 -7.09 13.84 10.57
CA ASN A 93 -6.90 14.95 9.65
C ASN A 93 -8.13 15.13 8.74
N ILE A 94 -8.63 14.04 8.14
CA ILE A 94 -9.83 14.04 7.29
C ILE A 94 -11.08 14.39 8.10
N GLU A 95 -11.29 13.77 9.26
CA GLU A 95 -12.45 14.02 10.13
C GLU A 95 -12.49 15.49 10.62
N SER A 96 -11.35 16.05 11.02
CA SER A 96 -11.25 17.46 11.40
C SER A 96 -11.59 18.40 10.25
N ARG A 97 -11.07 18.11 9.05
CA ARG A 97 -11.38 18.92 7.87
C ARG A 97 -12.85 18.80 7.47
N LEU A 98 -13.41 17.61 7.59
CA LEU A 98 -14.83 17.38 7.34
C LEU A 98 -15.68 18.21 8.32
N PHE A 99 -15.31 18.26 9.59
CA PHE A 99 -16.00 19.09 10.58
C PHE A 99 -15.93 20.59 10.23
N GLU A 100 -14.78 21.07 9.75
CA GLU A 100 -14.64 22.45 9.26
C GLU A 100 -15.58 22.77 8.10
N LEU A 101 -15.84 21.79 7.22
CA LEU A 101 -16.65 21.96 6.02
C LEU A 101 -18.16 21.86 6.25
N ILE A 102 -18.60 20.93 7.11
CA ILE A 102 -20.01 20.61 7.28
C ILE A 102 -20.53 20.71 8.71
N GLY A 103 -19.69 21.13 9.66
CA GLY A 103 -20.05 21.30 11.07
C GLY A 103 -20.38 19.98 11.77
N ASN A 104 -21.33 20.02 12.71
CA ASN A 104 -21.68 18.88 13.56
C ASN A 104 -22.16 17.64 12.80
N ASP A 105 -22.63 17.78 11.57
CA ASP A 105 -23.03 16.66 10.73
C ASP A 105 -21.87 15.71 10.42
N ALA A 106 -20.62 16.18 10.52
CA ALA A 106 -19.41 15.36 10.37
C ALA A 106 -19.34 14.23 11.40
N GLY A 107 -19.83 14.45 12.62
CA GLY A 107 -19.81 13.44 13.68
C GLY A 107 -20.57 12.16 13.35
N PHE A 108 -21.57 12.22 12.48
CA PHE A 108 -22.30 11.04 12.04
C PHE A 108 -21.45 10.05 11.25
N LEU A 109 -20.35 10.49 10.64
CA LEU A 109 -19.43 9.60 9.92
C LEU A 109 -18.83 8.52 10.83
N HIS A 110 -18.64 8.81 12.11
CA HIS A 110 -18.06 7.88 13.08
C HIS A 110 -19.09 6.93 13.72
N THR A 111 -20.37 7.07 13.39
CA THR A 111 -21.44 6.21 13.92
C THR A 111 -21.21 4.76 13.55
N ALA A 112 -21.24 3.85 14.55
CA ALA A 112 -21.02 2.42 14.37
C ALA A 112 -19.68 2.07 13.68
N ARG A 113 -18.63 2.85 13.93
CA ARG A 113 -17.28 2.63 13.44
C ARG A 113 -16.25 2.93 14.53
N SER A 114 -15.15 2.21 14.53
CA SER A 114 -13.98 2.47 15.35
C SER A 114 -12.76 2.76 14.49
N ARG A 115 -11.74 3.39 15.06
CA ARG A 115 -10.43 3.50 14.39
C ARG A 115 -9.87 2.11 14.09
N ASN A 116 -10.14 1.10 14.93
CA ASN A 116 -9.60 -0.25 14.78
C ASN A 116 -10.05 -0.93 13.47
N ASP A 117 -11.35 -0.91 13.14
CA ASP A 117 -11.85 -1.51 11.90
C ASP A 117 -11.61 -0.61 10.68
N GLN A 118 -11.59 0.71 10.87
CA GLN A 118 -11.30 1.68 9.81
C GLN A 118 -9.88 1.49 9.25
N VAL A 119 -8.86 1.53 10.12
CA VAL A 119 -7.45 1.38 9.70
C VAL A 119 -7.20 0.08 8.96
N LEU A 120 -7.77 -1.04 9.45
CA LEU A 120 -7.63 -2.33 8.79
C LEU A 120 -8.30 -2.37 7.42
N THR A 121 -9.49 -1.78 7.31
CA THR A 121 -10.21 -1.72 6.05
C THR A 121 -9.39 -0.97 5.00
N ASP A 122 -8.84 0.17 5.37
CA ASP A 122 -8.04 1.00 4.47
C ASP A 122 -6.77 0.29 4.04
N LEU A 123 -6.06 -0.33 4.98
CA LEU A 123 -4.85 -1.09 4.69
C LEU A 123 -5.13 -2.27 3.75
N LYS A 124 -6.20 -3.05 4.00
CA LYS A 124 -6.59 -4.16 3.11
C LYS A 124 -6.97 -3.67 1.71
N ILE A 125 -7.70 -2.55 1.58
CA ILE A 125 -8.03 -1.95 0.27
C ILE A 125 -6.75 -1.53 -0.46
N TRP A 126 -5.84 -0.86 0.23
CA TRP A 126 -4.56 -0.42 -0.35
C TRP A 126 -3.71 -1.61 -0.81
N MET A 127 -3.57 -2.63 0.03
CA MET A 127 -2.79 -3.82 -0.31
C MET A 127 -3.37 -4.59 -1.50
N LYS A 128 -4.70 -4.73 -1.60
CA LYS A 128 -5.34 -5.32 -2.78
C LYS A 128 -5.02 -4.54 -4.06
N SER A 129 -5.02 -3.23 -3.99
CA SER A 129 -4.65 -2.37 -5.12
C SER A 129 -3.17 -2.52 -5.47
N SER A 130 -2.30 -2.57 -4.47
CA SER A 130 -0.86 -2.76 -4.64
C SER A 130 -0.52 -4.12 -5.27
N VAL A 131 -1.16 -5.20 -4.83
CA VAL A 131 -1.01 -6.53 -5.46
C VAL A 131 -1.41 -6.50 -6.94
N SER A 132 -2.51 -5.81 -7.27
CA SER A 132 -2.94 -5.66 -8.68
C SER A 132 -1.93 -4.88 -9.52
N GLU A 133 -1.29 -3.86 -8.95
CA GLU A 133 -0.25 -3.09 -9.63
C GLU A 133 1.03 -3.91 -9.82
N ILE A 134 1.48 -4.61 -8.77
CA ILE A 134 2.65 -5.52 -8.83
C ILE A 134 2.42 -6.59 -9.91
N ASP A 135 1.24 -7.21 -9.99
CA ASP A 135 0.94 -8.20 -11.02
C ASP A 135 1.10 -7.64 -12.45
N LYS A 136 0.64 -6.40 -12.67
CA LYS A 136 0.82 -5.70 -13.97
C LYS A 136 2.29 -5.43 -14.27
N LEU A 137 3.07 -5.00 -13.27
CA LEU A 137 4.49 -4.71 -13.43
C LEU A 137 5.28 -6.00 -13.71
N LEU A 138 5.05 -7.06 -12.94
CA LEU A 138 5.67 -8.37 -13.19
C LEU A 138 5.30 -8.92 -14.56
N THR A 139 4.06 -8.72 -15.01
CA THR A 139 3.65 -9.09 -16.37
C THR A 139 4.46 -8.36 -17.45
N LYS A 140 4.77 -7.07 -17.24
CA LYS A 140 5.62 -6.31 -18.17
C LYS A 140 7.06 -6.84 -18.18
N VAL A 141 7.62 -7.15 -17.00
CA VAL A 141 8.96 -7.73 -16.88
C VAL A 141 9.02 -9.08 -17.62
N ILE A 142 8.06 -9.98 -17.35
CA ILE A 142 7.97 -11.28 -18.02
C ILE A 142 7.89 -11.13 -19.54
N LYS A 143 7.04 -10.24 -20.05
CA LYS A 143 6.95 -9.97 -21.49
C LYS A 143 8.28 -9.48 -22.08
N SER A 144 8.98 -8.62 -21.37
CA SER A 144 10.30 -8.14 -21.79
C SER A 144 11.32 -9.27 -21.86
N LEU A 145 11.36 -10.15 -20.85
CA LEU A 145 12.24 -11.32 -20.83
C LEU A 145 11.91 -12.30 -21.94
N LEU A 146 10.63 -12.58 -22.21
CA LEU A 146 10.20 -13.43 -23.33
C LEU A 146 10.62 -12.85 -24.68
N ASN A 147 10.45 -11.55 -24.89
CA ASN A 147 10.88 -10.89 -26.12
C ASN A 147 12.40 -10.96 -26.33
N ASN A 148 13.18 -10.87 -25.22
CA ASN A 148 14.63 -11.05 -25.29
C ASN A 148 15.02 -12.50 -25.52
N ALA A 149 14.32 -13.46 -24.93
CA ALA A 149 14.53 -14.88 -25.17
C ALA A 149 14.31 -15.21 -26.65
N ASP A 150 13.20 -14.77 -27.24
CA ASP A 150 12.86 -15.01 -28.62
C ASP A 150 13.94 -14.50 -29.60
N LYS A 151 14.48 -13.30 -29.36
CA LYS A 151 15.56 -12.70 -30.16
C LYS A 151 16.91 -13.42 -30.02
N ASN A 152 17.11 -14.23 -28.98
CA ASN A 152 18.39 -14.83 -28.62
C ASN A 152 18.34 -16.37 -28.55
N LEU A 153 17.45 -17.01 -29.33
CA LEU A 153 17.30 -18.46 -29.36
C LEU A 153 18.62 -19.19 -29.70
N LYS A 154 19.42 -18.59 -30.60
CA LYS A 154 20.68 -19.17 -31.10
C LYS A 154 21.93 -18.55 -30.42
N THR A 155 21.79 -17.59 -29.55
CA THR A 155 22.92 -16.96 -28.83
C THR A 155 23.40 -17.91 -27.74
N VAL A 156 24.60 -18.43 -27.88
CA VAL A 156 25.22 -19.35 -26.93
C VAL A 156 26.12 -18.55 -25.98
N LEU A 157 26.07 -18.88 -24.70
CA LEU A 157 26.96 -18.34 -23.67
C LEU A 157 27.41 -19.47 -22.72
N PRO A 158 28.55 -19.30 -22.05
CA PRO A 158 28.94 -20.28 -21.03
C PRO A 158 28.00 -20.18 -19.82
N GLY A 159 27.51 -21.30 -19.35
CA GLY A 159 26.88 -21.42 -18.04
C GLY A 159 27.97 -21.49 -16.97
N PHE A 160 27.71 -20.96 -15.78
CA PHE A 160 28.65 -20.93 -14.68
C PHE A 160 28.12 -21.66 -13.46
N THR A 161 28.99 -22.38 -12.76
CA THR A 161 28.80 -22.82 -11.39
C THR A 161 30.04 -22.44 -10.60
N HIS A 162 29.86 -21.84 -9.43
CA HIS A 162 30.97 -21.34 -8.58
C HIS A 162 31.94 -20.42 -9.35
N LEU A 163 31.42 -19.60 -10.27
CA LEU A 163 32.21 -18.76 -11.19
C LEU A 163 33.19 -19.54 -12.11
N LYS A 164 33.00 -20.84 -12.25
CA LYS A 164 33.70 -21.70 -13.21
C LYS A 164 32.82 -22.02 -14.41
N ASN A 165 33.46 -22.04 -15.60
CA ASN A 165 32.77 -22.47 -16.81
C ASN A 165 32.25 -23.90 -16.63
N ALA A 166 30.96 -24.07 -16.91
CA ALA A 166 30.26 -25.34 -16.87
C ALA A 166 29.74 -25.69 -18.26
N GLN A 167 28.46 -25.93 -18.41
CA GLN A 167 27.87 -26.31 -19.69
C GLN A 167 27.53 -25.08 -20.53
N PRO A 168 27.62 -25.13 -21.88
CA PRO A 168 27.08 -24.07 -22.72
C PRO A 168 25.55 -24.06 -22.63
N ILE A 169 24.98 -22.85 -22.57
CA ILE A 169 23.53 -22.62 -22.56
C ILE A 169 23.16 -21.59 -23.61
N SER A 170 21.89 -21.54 -24.02
CA SER A 170 21.42 -20.43 -24.83
C SER A 170 21.01 -19.27 -23.90
N LEU A 171 21.22 -18.04 -24.37
CA LEU A 171 20.75 -16.85 -23.65
C LEU A 171 19.23 -16.86 -23.48
N ALA A 172 18.50 -17.44 -24.44
CA ALA A 172 17.06 -17.65 -24.33
C ALA A 172 16.71 -18.55 -23.13
N HIS A 173 17.44 -19.64 -22.92
CA HIS A 173 17.22 -20.54 -21.78
C HIS A 173 17.45 -19.83 -20.44
N TYR A 174 18.46 -18.98 -20.35
CA TYR A 174 18.70 -18.14 -19.19
C TYR A 174 17.52 -17.20 -18.92
N PHE A 175 17.04 -16.44 -19.94
CA PHE A 175 15.89 -15.56 -19.76
C PHE A 175 14.63 -16.32 -19.37
N MET A 176 14.42 -17.54 -19.88
CA MET A 176 13.31 -18.38 -19.46
C MET A 176 13.39 -18.78 -17.99
N SER A 177 14.58 -19.01 -17.45
CA SER A 177 14.73 -19.24 -16.00
C SER A 177 14.28 -18.06 -15.15
N CYS A 178 14.54 -16.84 -15.60
CA CYS A 178 14.04 -15.61 -14.97
C CYS A 178 12.52 -15.49 -15.09
N VAL A 179 11.95 -15.83 -16.23
CA VAL A 179 10.49 -15.89 -16.42
C VAL A 179 9.82 -16.82 -15.40
N GLU A 180 10.40 -18.00 -15.16
CA GLU A 180 9.89 -18.95 -14.17
C GLU A 180 9.94 -18.38 -12.74
N MET A 181 10.99 -17.64 -12.37
CA MET A 181 11.06 -16.96 -11.07
C MET A 181 9.90 -15.98 -10.89
N PHE A 182 9.69 -15.08 -11.86
CA PHE A 182 8.62 -14.07 -11.76
C PHE A 182 7.22 -14.63 -11.90
N ASN A 183 7.02 -15.75 -12.61
CA ASN A 183 5.74 -16.47 -12.63
C ASN A 183 5.39 -17.01 -11.24
N ARG A 184 6.38 -17.54 -10.51
CA ARG A 184 6.17 -17.97 -9.13
C ARG A 184 5.86 -16.78 -8.21
N ASP A 185 6.49 -15.63 -8.42
CA ASP A 185 6.19 -14.41 -7.64
C ASP A 185 4.76 -13.93 -7.91
N LYS A 186 4.33 -13.87 -9.17
CA LYS A 186 2.93 -13.55 -9.51
C LYS A 186 1.94 -14.48 -8.80
N LYS A 187 2.22 -15.78 -8.78
CA LYS A 187 1.37 -16.76 -8.09
C LYS A 187 1.32 -16.49 -6.59
N ARG A 188 2.46 -16.16 -5.94
CA ARG A 188 2.51 -15.80 -4.51
C ARG A 188 1.65 -14.58 -4.21
N PHE A 189 1.82 -13.49 -4.95
CA PHE A 189 1.02 -12.28 -4.77
C PHE A 189 -0.47 -12.53 -5.01
N LYS A 190 -0.83 -13.34 -6.01
CA LYS A 190 -2.22 -13.73 -6.26
C LYS A 190 -2.81 -14.51 -5.09
N ASN A 191 -2.07 -15.45 -4.52
CA ASN A 191 -2.52 -16.25 -3.38
C ASN A 191 -2.73 -15.38 -2.14
N SER A 192 -1.90 -14.36 -1.90
CA SER A 192 -2.08 -13.44 -0.76
C SER A 192 -3.38 -12.60 -0.86
N LEU A 193 -4.02 -12.54 -2.01
CA LEU A 193 -5.33 -11.89 -2.11
C LEU A 193 -6.43 -12.62 -1.33
N GLU A 194 -6.29 -13.89 -1.02
CA GLU A 194 -7.29 -14.66 -0.26
C GLU A 194 -7.39 -14.12 1.17
N SER A 195 -6.26 -13.96 1.88
CA SER A 195 -6.21 -13.40 3.24
C SER A 195 -6.60 -11.91 3.29
N LEU A 196 -6.40 -11.18 2.19
CA LEU A 196 -6.80 -9.78 2.05
C LEU A 196 -8.30 -9.58 1.75
N ASN A 197 -9.01 -10.63 1.35
CA ASN A 197 -10.32 -10.48 0.69
C ASN A 197 -11.52 -10.56 1.63
N GLU A 198 -11.32 -10.38 2.93
CA GLU A 198 -12.38 -10.29 3.92
C GLU A 198 -12.50 -8.88 4.49
N ASN A 199 -13.76 -8.39 4.60
CA ASN A 199 -14.06 -7.03 5.03
C ASN A 199 -14.09 -6.90 6.55
N PRO A 200 -13.19 -6.11 7.17
CA PRO A 200 -13.21 -5.87 8.60
C PRO A 200 -14.25 -4.83 9.04
N LEU A 201 -14.72 -3.95 8.14
CA LEU A 201 -15.58 -2.82 8.50
C LEU A 201 -16.89 -3.28 9.13
N GLY A 202 -17.20 -2.68 10.30
CA GLY A 202 -18.38 -2.96 11.09
C GLY A 202 -18.16 -3.92 12.27
N VAL A 203 -16.92 -4.39 12.51
CA VAL A 203 -16.57 -5.06 13.77
C VAL A 203 -16.32 -4.06 14.91
N CYS A 204 -16.24 -2.78 14.57
CA CYS A 204 -15.97 -1.67 15.48
C CYS A 204 -14.68 -1.86 16.29
N ALA A 205 -14.74 -1.54 17.61
CA ALA A 205 -13.52 -1.58 18.43
C ALA A 205 -13.04 -3.01 18.71
N ILE A 206 -13.98 -3.94 19.01
CA ILE A 206 -13.66 -5.32 19.38
C ILE A 206 -14.85 -6.28 19.26
N SER A 207 -16.09 -5.83 19.52
CA SER A 207 -17.26 -6.71 19.69
C SER A 207 -18.50 -6.26 18.89
N GLY A 208 -18.28 -5.53 17.80
CA GLY A 208 -19.37 -5.05 16.96
C GLY A 208 -20.09 -3.81 17.54
N THR A 209 -21.34 -3.63 17.17
CA THR A 209 -22.16 -2.46 17.52
C THR A 209 -23.62 -2.84 17.70
N SER A 210 -24.35 -2.08 18.52
CA SER A 210 -25.80 -2.19 18.69
C SER A 210 -26.61 -1.58 17.52
N PHE A 211 -25.98 -0.81 16.65
CA PHE A 211 -26.64 -0.28 15.46
C PHE A 211 -26.87 -1.39 14.43
N LYS A 212 -28.02 -1.35 13.76
CA LYS A 212 -28.36 -2.31 12.68
C LYS A 212 -27.63 -1.98 11.39
N ILE A 213 -26.31 -2.17 11.37
CA ILE A 213 -25.48 -1.97 10.18
C ILE A 213 -25.54 -3.18 9.24
N ASP A 214 -25.28 -2.94 7.94
CA ASP A 214 -25.22 -3.98 6.92
C ASP A 214 -23.78 -4.19 6.46
N ARG A 215 -23.08 -5.17 7.07
CA ARG A 215 -21.70 -5.53 6.71
C ARG A 215 -21.59 -6.14 5.32
N TRP A 216 -22.63 -6.81 4.81
CA TRP A 216 -22.65 -7.34 3.45
C TRP A 216 -22.71 -6.23 2.40
N TYR A 217 -23.46 -5.16 2.69
CA TYR A 217 -23.50 -4.00 1.82
C TYR A 217 -22.12 -3.37 1.65
N THR A 218 -21.43 -3.10 2.76
CA THR A 218 -20.06 -2.52 2.73
C THR A 218 -19.06 -3.46 2.06
N THR A 219 -19.14 -4.76 2.33
CA THR A 219 -18.33 -5.81 1.71
C THR A 219 -18.44 -5.77 0.18
N LYS A 220 -19.66 -5.79 -0.34
CA LYS A 220 -19.90 -5.76 -1.79
C LYS A 220 -19.41 -4.46 -2.44
N ARG A 221 -19.68 -3.33 -1.81
CA ARG A 221 -19.29 -2.00 -2.32
C ARG A 221 -17.79 -1.77 -2.30
N LEU A 222 -17.08 -2.31 -1.31
CA LEU A 222 -15.62 -2.25 -1.20
C LEU A 222 -14.91 -3.37 -1.99
N LYS A 223 -15.69 -4.28 -2.61
CA LYS A 223 -15.17 -5.41 -3.41
C LYS A 223 -14.36 -6.42 -2.58
N PHE A 224 -14.83 -6.71 -1.38
CA PHE A 224 -14.40 -7.88 -0.61
C PHE A 224 -15.31 -9.08 -0.90
N SER A 225 -14.85 -10.30 -0.61
CA SER A 225 -15.62 -11.54 -0.80
C SER A 225 -16.72 -11.74 0.24
N LYS A 226 -16.39 -11.51 1.50
CA LYS A 226 -17.28 -11.68 2.65
C LYS A 226 -16.84 -10.78 3.82
N PRO A 227 -17.71 -10.53 4.80
CA PRO A 227 -17.30 -9.96 6.09
C PRO A 227 -16.42 -10.93 6.85
N THR A 228 -15.51 -10.41 7.69
CA THR A 228 -14.76 -11.25 8.64
C THR A 228 -15.70 -11.89 9.67
N ASN A 229 -15.33 -13.09 10.16
CA ASN A 229 -16.21 -13.91 10.99
C ASN A 229 -16.17 -13.52 12.49
N ASN A 230 -14.97 -13.28 13.04
CA ASN A 230 -14.79 -12.97 14.46
C ASN A 230 -14.27 -11.55 14.63
N SER A 231 -14.94 -10.74 15.43
CA SER A 231 -14.61 -9.33 15.59
C SER A 231 -13.34 -9.08 16.41
N ILE A 232 -13.03 -9.93 17.37
CA ILE A 232 -11.82 -9.83 18.22
C ILE A 232 -10.59 -10.14 17.38
N ASP A 233 -10.62 -11.27 16.69
CA ASP A 233 -9.56 -11.69 15.77
C ASP A 233 -9.34 -10.63 14.68
N THR A 234 -10.42 -10.15 14.08
CA THR A 234 -10.36 -9.15 13.01
C THR A 234 -9.56 -7.90 13.38
N VAL A 235 -9.78 -7.31 14.56
CA VAL A 235 -9.12 -6.06 14.93
C VAL A 235 -7.63 -6.26 15.28
N SER A 236 -7.22 -7.48 15.59
CA SER A 236 -5.84 -7.84 15.94
C SER A 236 -5.04 -8.45 14.79
N ASP A 237 -5.72 -8.99 13.76
CA ASP A 237 -5.07 -9.66 12.62
C ASP A 237 -4.13 -8.71 11.85
N ARG A 238 -2.89 -9.16 11.67
CA ARG A 238 -1.87 -8.55 10.83
C ARG A 238 -1.11 -9.59 9.99
N ASP A 239 -1.54 -10.84 9.98
CA ASP A 239 -0.86 -11.95 9.30
C ASP A 239 -0.78 -11.68 7.80
N PHE A 240 -1.82 -11.11 7.22
CA PHE A 240 -1.84 -10.71 5.81
C PHE A 240 -0.76 -9.68 5.45
N VAL A 241 -0.30 -8.85 6.41
CA VAL A 241 0.82 -7.91 6.20
C VAL A 241 2.14 -8.66 6.12
N LEU A 242 2.33 -9.65 6.99
CA LEU A 242 3.53 -10.49 7.00
C LEU A 242 3.63 -11.33 5.73
N ASP A 243 2.52 -11.92 5.27
CA ASP A 243 2.43 -12.63 3.99
C ASP A 243 2.85 -11.73 2.82
N PHE A 244 2.35 -10.50 2.79
CA PHE A 244 2.70 -9.54 1.74
C PHE A 244 4.17 -9.17 1.77
N LEU A 245 4.72 -8.86 2.95
CA LEU A 245 6.15 -8.52 3.12
C LEU A 245 7.06 -9.70 2.75
N TYR A 246 6.67 -10.93 3.08
CA TYR A 246 7.38 -12.13 2.66
C TYR A 246 7.43 -12.24 1.12
N ASN A 247 6.29 -12.04 0.44
CA ASN A 247 6.24 -12.08 -1.02
C ASN A 247 7.08 -10.97 -1.67
N VAL A 248 7.06 -9.76 -1.09
CA VAL A 248 7.91 -8.64 -1.53
C VAL A 248 9.38 -8.98 -1.37
N SER A 249 9.78 -9.57 -0.25
CA SER A 249 11.18 -9.95 0.03
C SER A 249 11.69 -10.98 -0.98
N ILE A 250 10.91 -12.02 -1.28
CA ILE A 250 11.29 -13.02 -2.30
C ILE A 250 11.40 -12.39 -3.69
N CYS A 251 10.44 -11.56 -4.09
CA CYS A 251 10.48 -10.89 -5.37
C CYS A 251 11.71 -9.97 -5.49
N SER A 252 12.03 -9.23 -4.43
CA SER A 252 13.23 -8.38 -4.37
C SER A 252 14.52 -9.19 -4.50
N MET A 253 14.58 -10.36 -3.87
CA MET A 253 15.72 -11.28 -4.01
C MET A 253 15.88 -11.75 -5.47
N HIS A 254 14.77 -12.08 -6.17
CA HIS A 254 14.83 -12.46 -7.59
C HIS A 254 15.30 -11.29 -8.47
N ILE A 255 14.84 -10.07 -8.21
CA ILE A 255 15.31 -8.87 -8.91
C ILE A 255 16.81 -8.67 -8.65
N SER A 256 17.26 -8.77 -7.41
CA SER A 256 18.66 -8.63 -7.03
C SER A 256 19.56 -9.64 -7.78
N ARG A 257 19.16 -10.91 -7.83
CA ARG A 257 19.92 -11.94 -8.55
C ARG A 257 20.11 -11.61 -10.02
N ILE A 258 19.06 -11.18 -10.71
CA ILE A 258 19.16 -10.80 -12.13
C ILE A 258 20.03 -9.55 -12.28
N SER A 259 19.92 -8.60 -11.38
CA SER A 259 20.74 -7.37 -11.42
C SER A 259 22.22 -7.69 -11.25
N GLU A 260 22.57 -8.57 -10.31
CA GLU A 260 23.97 -9.02 -10.12
C GLU A 260 24.52 -9.73 -11.36
N GLU A 261 23.74 -10.60 -12.00
CA GLU A 261 24.15 -11.24 -13.27
C GLU A 261 24.42 -10.20 -14.35
N LEU A 262 23.57 -9.18 -14.49
CA LEU A 262 23.77 -8.12 -15.48
C LEU A 262 25.00 -7.27 -15.16
N ILE A 263 25.32 -7.03 -13.88
CA ILE A 263 26.55 -6.34 -13.45
C ILE A 263 27.77 -7.16 -13.86
N ILE A 264 27.77 -8.46 -13.54
CA ILE A 264 28.87 -9.38 -13.92
C ILE A 264 29.03 -9.40 -15.45
N TRP A 265 27.96 -9.53 -16.20
CA TRP A 265 28.01 -9.60 -17.65
C TRP A 265 28.47 -8.30 -18.33
N ASN A 266 28.27 -7.15 -17.70
CA ASN A 266 28.74 -5.84 -18.18
C ASN A 266 30.15 -5.51 -17.72
N SER A 267 30.78 -6.34 -16.88
CA SER A 267 32.17 -6.12 -16.43
C SER A 267 33.19 -6.38 -17.57
N ASP A 268 34.38 -5.78 -17.47
CA ASP A 268 35.44 -5.93 -18.46
C ASP A 268 35.89 -7.38 -18.62
N GLN A 269 35.80 -8.19 -17.56
CA GLN A 269 36.22 -9.59 -17.54
C GLN A 269 35.25 -10.50 -18.31
N PHE A 270 33.94 -10.20 -18.25
CA PHE A 270 32.92 -11.01 -18.95
C PHE A 270 32.51 -10.38 -20.27
N ASN A 271 32.20 -9.09 -20.28
CA ASN A 271 31.86 -8.31 -21.48
C ASN A 271 30.84 -8.98 -22.41
N PHE A 272 29.84 -9.67 -21.82
CA PHE A 272 28.77 -10.34 -22.57
C PHE A 272 27.70 -9.39 -23.06
N ILE A 273 27.49 -8.29 -22.32
CA ILE A 273 26.53 -7.24 -22.64
C ILE A 273 27.17 -5.87 -22.46
N LYS A 274 26.62 -4.87 -23.15
CA LYS A 274 26.93 -3.46 -22.90
C LYS A 274 25.63 -2.73 -22.52
N LEU A 275 25.60 -2.16 -21.34
CA LEU A 275 24.50 -1.34 -20.91
C LEU A 275 24.57 0.04 -21.57
N LYS A 276 23.42 0.66 -21.78
CA LYS A 276 23.34 2.04 -22.30
C LYS A 276 23.83 3.03 -21.24
N ASP A 277 24.45 4.12 -21.66
CA ASP A 277 25.03 5.16 -20.78
C ASP A 277 24.02 5.75 -19.77
N ASN A 278 22.73 5.79 -20.13
CA ASN A 278 21.69 6.27 -19.23
C ASN A 278 21.28 5.27 -18.12
N LEU A 279 21.85 4.08 -18.13
CA LEU A 279 21.62 3.02 -17.11
C LEU A 279 22.83 2.81 -16.21
N VAL A 280 23.91 3.58 -16.41
CA VAL A 280 25.18 3.46 -15.69
C VAL A 280 25.58 4.82 -15.11
N THR A 281 26.39 4.79 -14.06
CA THR A 281 26.98 6.00 -13.46
C THR A 281 28.48 5.91 -13.47
N GLY A 282 29.17 7.05 -13.70
CA GLY A 282 30.64 7.13 -13.61
C GLY A 282 31.11 7.24 -12.17
N SER A 283 32.33 6.81 -11.91
CA SER A 283 33.03 7.06 -10.64
C SER A 283 33.58 8.49 -10.62
N SER A 284 33.39 9.19 -9.49
CA SER A 284 33.98 10.52 -9.28
C SER A 284 35.50 10.49 -9.05
N ILE A 285 36.07 9.34 -8.65
CA ILE A 285 37.49 9.15 -8.37
C ILE A 285 38.20 8.56 -9.58
N MET A 286 37.57 7.60 -10.27
CA MET A 286 38.11 6.93 -11.44
C MET A 286 37.20 7.17 -12.63
N LEU A 287 37.47 8.22 -13.39
CA LEU A 287 36.64 8.68 -14.53
C LEU A 287 36.49 7.62 -15.64
N SER A 288 37.39 6.62 -15.71
CA SER A 288 37.28 5.49 -16.65
C SER A 288 36.32 4.39 -16.20
N LEU A 289 35.84 4.40 -14.93
CA LEU A 289 34.91 3.40 -14.43
C LEU A 289 33.48 3.84 -14.66
N ILE A 290 32.71 2.98 -15.31
CA ILE A 290 31.26 3.12 -15.44
C ILE A 290 30.62 2.08 -14.52
N HIS A 291 29.87 2.55 -13.52
CA HIS A 291 29.15 1.70 -12.58
C HIS A 291 27.68 1.60 -12.94
N ILE A 292 27.12 0.41 -12.78
CA ILE A 292 25.67 0.24 -12.74
C ILE A 292 25.23 0.76 -11.37
N SER A 293 24.32 1.75 -11.35
CA SER A 293 23.71 2.18 -10.09
C SER A 293 22.97 0.98 -9.49
N GLU A 294 23.37 0.56 -8.30
CA GLU A 294 22.72 -0.54 -7.59
C GLU A 294 21.21 -0.27 -7.48
N PRO A 295 20.34 -1.16 -7.99
CA PRO A 295 18.90 -1.04 -7.78
C PRO A 295 18.50 -1.30 -6.32
N THR A 296 19.46 -1.61 -5.46
CA THR A 296 19.25 -2.00 -4.05
C THR A 296 19.27 -0.86 -3.05
N ARG A 297 19.60 0.37 -3.43
CA ARG A 297 19.29 1.52 -2.55
C ARG A 297 17.80 1.86 -2.68
N LEU A 298 16.98 0.98 -2.14
CA LEU A 298 15.68 1.38 -1.63
C LEU A 298 15.95 2.48 -0.60
N SER A 299 15.71 3.74 -0.99
CA SER A 299 15.62 4.82 -0.01
C SER A 299 14.47 4.44 0.93
N VAL A 300 14.84 3.97 2.08
CA VAL A 300 13.93 3.72 3.20
C VAL A 300 13.34 5.05 3.68
#